data_4a74629c9f3d221b3464b06500e478f1
#
_entry.id   4a74629c9f3d221b3464b06500e478f1
#
_cell.length_a   1.000
_cell.length_b   1.000
_cell.length_c   1.000
_cell.angle_alpha   90.00
_cell.angle_beta   90.00
_cell.angle_gamma   90.00
#
_symmetry.space_group_name_H-M   'P 1'
#
loop_
_entity.id
_entity.type
_entity.pdbx_description
1 polymer ?
#
loop_
_entity_poly.entity_id
_entity_poly.type
_entity_poly.pdbx_seq_one_letter_code
_entity_poly.pdbx_strand_id
1 'polypeptide(L)'
;MKAMHYTLEQLNQASADAFVAALSGIFEHSPWVAEAAALQRPFANIDTLHHTMSKAVETAGEAKQLALINAHPELAGKAAVRGELTAESTREQSGAGLNQCTQEEFDRLQALNRAYREKFGFPFILAVRGYDRHGIIANFEARLNNSRADEMRASLDQIYRIARFRLDELIDA
;
A
#
# COMPACT_ATOMS: atom_id res chain seq x y z
N MET A 1 7.81 -17.88 8.60
CA MET A 1 7.35 -17.29 9.85
C MET A 1 5.88 -16.93 9.74
N LYS A 2 5.05 -17.38 10.67
CA LYS A 2 3.63 -17.09 10.65
C LYS A 2 3.41 -15.62 11.00
N ALA A 3 2.66 -14.88 10.19
CA ALA A 3 2.33 -13.48 10.49
C ALA A 3 1.56 -13.40 11.82
N MET A 4 1.82 -12.36 12.61
CA MET A 4 1.05 -12.13 13.85
C MET A 4 -0.38 -11.74 13.48
N HIS A 5 -1.33 -12.29 14.21
CA HIS A 5 -2.74 -11.98 14.06
C HIS A 5 -3.28 -11.40 15.35
N TYR A 6 -4.21 -10.45 15.22
CA TYR A 6 -4.85 -9.78 16.34
C TYR A 6 -6.37 -9.87 16.19
N THR A 7 -7.06 -9.91 17.30
CA THR A 7 -8.50 -9.61 17.30
C THR A 7 -8.67 -8.10 17.40
N LEU A 8 -9.79 -7.59 16.91
CA LEU A 8 -10.09 -6.17 17.02
C LEU A 8 -10.17 -5.73 18.49
N GLU A 9 -10.71 -6.60 19.36
CA GLU A 9 -10.76 -6.35 20.79
C GLU A 9 -9.37 -6.15 21.40
N GLN A 10 -8.41 -7.00 21.03
CA GLN A 10 -7.02 -6.87 21.48
C GLN A 10 -6.45 -5.51 21.09
N LEU A 11 -6.69 -5.07 19.86
CA LEU A 11 -6.23 -3.77 19.39
C LEU A 11 -6.91 -2.61 20.13
N ASN A 12 -8.20 -2.71 20.38
CA ASN A 12 -8.93 -1.70 21.12
C ASN A 12 -8.42 -1.54 22.55
N GLN A 13 -7.97 -2.63 23.18
CA GLN A 13 -7.49 -2.64 24.56
C GLN A 13 -5.98 -2.44 24.71
N ALA A 14 -5.23 -2.52 23.62
CA ALA A 14 -3.78 -2.36 23.66
C ALA A 14 -3.38 -0.94 24.07
N SER A 15 -2.16 -0.77 24.57
CA SER A 15 -1.59 0.56 24.74
C SER A 15 -1.51 1.27 23.38
N ALA A 16 -1.44 2.59 23.39
CA ALA A 16 -1.27 3.36 22.15
C ALA A 16 -0.02 2.90 21.38
N ASP A 17 1.09 2.69 22.08
CA ASP A 17 2.34 2.24 21.47
C ASP A 17 2.20 0.84 20.86
N ALA A 18 1.56 -0.08 21.53
CA ALA A 18 1.32 -1.44 21.02
C ALA A 18 0.38 -1.42 19.82
N PHE A 19 -0.66 -0.59 19.85
CA PHE A 19 -1.58 -0.42 18.72
C PHE A 19 -0.84 0.11 17.48
N VAL A 20 -0.04 1.15 17.65
CA VAL A 20 0.75 1.73 16.56
C VAL A 20 1.74 0.70 16.01
N ALA A 21 2.44 -0.02 16.88
CA ALA A 21 3.38 -1.05 16.46
C ALA A 21 2.71 -2.16 15.64
N ALA A 22 1.52 -2.59 16.07
CA ALA A 22 0.76 -3.64 15.38
C ALA A 22 0.29 -3.19 13.98
N LEU A 23 -0.09 -1.92 13.82
CA LEU A 23 -0.67 -1.40 12.59
C LEU A 23 0.32 -0.58 11.73
N SER A 24 1.60 -0.54 12.11
CA SER A 24 2.60 0.28 11.42
C SER A 24 2.85 -0.13 9.97
N GLY A 25 2.60 -1.39 9.61
CA GLY A 25 2.76 -1.90 8.25
C GLY A 25 1.54 -1.71 7.35
N ILE A 26 0.42 -1.23 7.87
CA ILE A 26 -0.82 -1.08 7.09
C ILE A 26 -0.67 0.02 6.03
N PHE A 27 -0.08 1.17 6.39
CA PHE A 27 0.29 2.23 5.47
C PHE A 27 1.81 2.31 5.43
N GLU A 28 2.37 2.15 4.23
CA GLU A 28 3.81 1.98 4.00
C GLU A 28 4.63 3.10 4.65
N HIS A 29 5.51 2.75 5.58
CA HIS A 29 6.41 3.67 6.28
C HIS A 29 5.76 4.95 6.84
N SER A 30 4.48 4.85 7.23
CA SER A 30 3.68 6.01 7.65
C SER A 30 2.96 5.73 8.97
N PRO A 31 3.71 5.57 10.08
CA PRO A 31 3.12 5.25 11.39
C PRO A 31 2.16 6.32 11.90
N TRP A 32 2.24 7.55 11.41
CA TRP A 32 1.35 8.63 11.80
C TRP A 32 -0.13 8.33 11.54
N VAL A 33 -0.43 7.46 10.56
CA VAL A 33 -1.81 7.03 10.27
C VAL A 33 -2.34 6.18 11.42
N ALA A 34 -1.54 5.21 11.89
CA ALA A 34 -1.91 4.39 13.04
C ALA A 34 -2.00 5.23 14.33
N GLU A 35 -1.11 6.20 14.49
CA GLU A 35 -1.14 7.13 15.63
C GLU A 35 -2.45 7.91 15.68
N ALA A 36 -2.91 8.43 14.54
CA ALA A 36 -4.18 9.13 14.44
C ALA A 36 -5.36 8.20 14.78
N ALA A 37 -5.33 6.97 14.28
CA ALA A 37 -6.39 5.99 14.55
C ALA A 37 -6.43 5.58 16.04
N ALA A 38 -5.29 5.48 16.70
CA ALA A 38 -5.21 5.13 18.12
C ALA A 38 -6.06 6.05 19.00
N LEU A 39 -6.17 7.32 18.62
CA LEU A 39 -6.94 8.33 19.37
C LEU A 39 -8.45 8.16 19.19
N GLN A 40 -8.90 7.39 18.23
CA GLN A 40 -10.32 7.22 17.90
C GLN A 40 -10.90 5.89 18.40
N ARG A 41 -10.11 5.09 19.13
CA ARG A 41 -10.59 3.82 19.68
C ARG A 41 -11.69 4.03 20.73
N PRO A 42 -12.59 3.04 20.92
CA PRO A 42 -12.62 1.72 20.30
C PRO A 42 -13.28 1.72 18.92
N PHE A 43 -12.94 0.69 18.11
CA PHE A 43 -13.55 0.46 16.82
C PHE A 43 -14.50 -0.73 16.89
N ALA A 44 -15.69 -0.60 16.30
CA ALA A 44 -16.71 -1.65 16.31
C ALA A 44 -16.41 -2.77 15.29
N ASN A 45 -15.74 -2.43 14.19
CA ASN A 45 -15.42 -3.37 13.11
C ASN A 45 -14.24 -2.84 12.30
N ILE A 46 -13.74 -3.69 11.38
CA ILE A 46 -12.62 -3.36 10.51
C ILE A 46 -12.97 -2.20 9.58
N ASP A 47 -14.22 -2.14 9.11
CA ASP A 47 -14.67 -1.06 8.22
C ASP A 47 -14.47 0.31 8.87
N THR A 48 -14.84 0.45 10.14
CA THR A 48 -14.69 1.70 10.89
C THR A 48 -13.23 2.07 11.09
N LEU A 49 -12.40 1.09 11.43
CA LEU A 49 -10.95 1.28 11.56
C LEU A 49 -10.33 1.74 10.23
N HIS A 50 -10.64 1.04 9.15
CA HIS A 50 -10.16 1.36 7.80
C HIS A 50 -10.60 2.76 7.38
N HIS A 51 -11.87 3.11 7.62
CA HIS A 51 -12.39 4.44 7.30
C HIS A 51 -11.65 5.53 8.08
N THR A 52 -11.41 5.32 9.37
CA THR A 52 -10.70 6.28 10.23
C THR A 52 -9.27 6.50 9.74
N MET A 53 -8.56 5.43 9.40
CA MET A 53 -7.20 5.53 8.87
C MET A 53 -7.17 6.25 7.52
N SER A 54 -8.08 5.90 6.62
CA SER A 54 -8.17 6.53 5.29
C SER A 54 -8.50 8.01 5.41
N LYS A 55 -9.41 8.36 6.32
CA LYS A 55 -9.77 9.77 6.56
C LYS A 55 -8.59 10.58 7.13
N ALA A 56 -7.77 9.97 7.96
CA ALA A 56 -6.55 10.62 8.46
C ALA A 56 -5.64 11.02 7.30
N VAL A 57 -5.52 10.18 6.27
CA VAL A 57 -4.76 10.49 5.06
C VAL A 57 -5.44 11.61 4.25
N GLU A 58 -6.77 11.51 4.05
CA GLU A 58 -7.52 12.52 3.30
C GLU A 58 -7.39 13.93 3.91
N THR A 59 -7.36 14.02 5.22
CA THR A 59 -7.31 15.31 5.92
C THR A 59 -5.89 15.79 6.24
N ALA A 60 -4.88 14.96 5.97
CA ALA A 60 -3.49 15.27 6.30
C ALA A 60 -2.85 16.37 5.41
N GLY A 61 -3.40 16.59 4.22
CA GLY A 61 -2.88 17.54 3.25
C GLY A 61 -1.98 16.89 2.21
N GLU A 62 -1.79 17.60 1.11
CA GLU A 62 -1.09 17.09 -0.08
C GLU A 62 0.34 16.65 0.22
N ALA A 63 1.07 17.39 1.06
CA ALA A 63 2.46 17.07 1.38
C ALA A 63 2.60 15.70 2.03
N LYS A 64 1.76 15.38 3.01
CA LYS A 64 1.77 14.06 3.66
C LYS A 64 1.25 12.96 2.74
N GLN A 65 0.23 13.27 1.94
CA GLN A 65 -0.29 12.33 0.94
C GLN A 65 0.79 11.96 -0.08
N LEU A 66 1.51 12.94 -0.57
CA LEU A 66 2.61 12.72 -1.52
C LEU A 66 3.76 11.93 -0.88
N ALA A 67 4.09 12.22 0.37
CA ALA A 67 5.10 11.47 1.10
C ALA A 67 4.69 10.00 1.27
N LEU A 68 3.42 9.73 1.56
CA LEU A 68 2.87 8.38 1.65
C LEU A 68 2.97 7.65 0.29
N ILE A 69 2.59 8.31 -0.79
CA ILE A 69 2.69 7.74 -2.14
C ILE A 69 4.16 7.40 -2.45
N ASN A 70 5.08 8.31 -2.16
CA ASN A 70 6.50 8.11 -2.40
C ASN A 70 7.14 7.05 -1.47
N ALA A 71 6.50 6.73 -0.35
CA ALA A 71 6.97 5.67 0.54
C ALA A 71 6.72 4.27 -0.02
N HIS A 72 5.81 4.12 -0.98
CA HIS A 72 5.51 2.84 -1.61
C HIS A 72 6.60 2.45 -2.60
N PRO A 73 6.98 1.16 -2.65
CA PRO A 73 7.98 0.70 -3.61
C PRO A 73 7.38 0.60 -5.02
N GLU A 74 8.24 0.73 -6.02
CA GLU A 74 7.88 0.42 -7.39
C GLU A 74 7.63 -1.08 -7.53
N LEU A 75 6.71 -1.46 -8.42
CA LEU A 75 6.44 -2.87 -8.73
C LEU A 75 7.63 -3.45 -9.51
N ALA A 76 8.17 -4.57 -9.05
CA ALA A 76 9.39 -5.20 -9.61
C ALA A 76 10.54 -4.21 -9.75
N GLY A 77 10.61 -3.21 -8.87
CA GLY A 77 11.62 -2.16 -8.90
C GLY A 77 12.93 -2.58 -8.23
N LYS A 78 13.82 -1.62 -8.06
CA LYS A 78 15.16 -1.85 -7.46
C LYS A 78 15.08 -2.43 -6.06
N ALA A 79 14.15 -1.95 -5.23
CA ALA A 79 13.99 -2.45 -3.87
C ALA A 79 13.55 -3.92 -3.87
N ALA A 80 12.66 -4.31 -4.80
CA ALA A 80 12.23 -5.70 -4.95
C ALA A 80 13.40 -6.61 -5.35
N VAL A 81 14.20 -6.17 -6.32
CA VAL A 81 15.38 -6.92 -6.80
C VAL A 81 16.41 -7.10 -5.68
N ARG A 82 16.58 -6.10 -4.84
CA ARG A 82 17.55 -6.14 -3.72
C ARG A 82 17.02 -6.82 -2.45
N GLY A 83 15.74 -7.23 -2.43
CA GLY A 83 15.14 -7.80 -1.23
C GLY A 83 14.88 -6.78 -0.13
N GLU A 84 14.73 -5.51 -0.47
CA GLU A 84 14.57 -4.39 0.47
C GLU A 84 13.11 -4.00 0.73
N LEU A 85 12.15 -4.77 0.22
CA LEU A 85 10.73 -4.51 0.44
C LEU A 85 10.33 -4.86 1.87
N THR A 86 9.26 -4.19 2.37
CA THR A 86 8.59 -4.64 3.60
C THR A 86 8.06 -6.06 3.40
N ALA A 87 7.80 -6.77 4.50
CA ALA A 87 7.23 -8.12 4.44
C ALA A 87 5.88 -8.10 3.70
N GLU A 88 5.05 -7.10 3.95
CA GLU A 88 3.74 -6.92 3.31
C GLU A 88 3.89 -6.74 1.79
N SER A 89 4.76 -5.83 1.36
CA SER A 89 5.01 -5.58 -0.07
C SER A 89 5.61 -6.80 -0.76
N THR A 90 6.51 -7.53 -0.08
CA THR A 90 7.09 -8.76 -0.61
C THR A 90 6.00 -9.80 -0.91
N ARG A 91 5.10 -10.03 0.05
CA ARG A 91 4.00 -10.98 -0.14
C ARG A 91 3.07 -10.57 -1.27
N GLU A 92 2.74 -9.29 -1.34
CA GLU A 92 1.84 -8.75 -2.37
C GLU A 92 2.43 -8.92 -3.76
N GLN A 93 3.67 -8.51 -3.96
CA GLN A 93 4.32 -8.63 -5.26
C GLN A 93 4.57 -10.07 -5.67
N SER A 94 4.99 -10.93 -4.74
CA SER A 94 5.17 -12.37 -5.00
C SER A 94 3.84 -13.04 -5.33
N GLY A 95 2.77 -12.70 -4.62
CA GLY A 95 1.42 -13.23 -4.87
C GLY A 95 0.88 -12.87 -6.24
N ALA A 96 1.30 -11.75 -6.81
CA ALA A 96 0.94 -11.32 -8.17
C ALA A 96 1.89 -11.88 -9.25
N GLY A 97 2.90 -12.66 -8.85
CA GLY A 97 3.87 -13.26 -9.78
C GLY A 97 4.98 -12.32 -10.24
N LEU A 98 5.15 -11.18 -9.58
CA LEU A 98 6.17 -10.20 -9.99
C LEU A 98 7.61 -10.68 -9.74
N ASN A 99 7.80 -11.68 -8.89
CA ASN A 99 9.09 -12.34 -8.68
C ASN A 99 9.39 -13.42 -9.74
N GLN A 100 8.46 -13.67 -10.67
CA GLN A 100 8.58 -14.69 -11.71
C GLN A 100 8.49 -14.10 -13.11
N CYS A 101 8.77 -12.80 -13.25
CA CYS A 101 8.76 -12.14 -14.55
C CYS A 101 9.79 -12.76 -15.51
N THR A 102 9.40 -12.89 -16.78
CA THR A 102 10.37 -13.11 -17.86
C THR A 102 11.26 -11.87 -17.98
N GLN A 103 12.41 -12.00 -18.67
CA GLN A 103 13.27 -10.85 -18.90
C GLN A 103 12.53 -9.73 -19.66
N GLU A 104 11.71 -10.11 -20.64
CA GLU A 104 10.90 -9.16 -21.40
C GLU A 104 9.89 -8.42 -20.53
N GLU A 105 9.18 -9.14 -19.65
CA GLU A 105 8.23 -8.55 -18.71
C GLU A 105 8.92 -7.62 -17.71
N PHE A 106 10.07 -8.05 -17.19
CA PHE A 106 10.87 -7.24 -16.29
C PHE A 106 11.32 -5.93 -16.96
N ASP A 107 11.86 -6.03 -18.18
CA ASP A 107 12.32 -4.86 -18.94
C ASP A 107 11.15 -3.90 -19.21
N ARG A 108 9.98 -4.45 -19.53
CA ARG A 108 8.76 -3.66 -19.74
C ARG A 108 8.35 -2.91 -18.48
N LEU A 109 8.36 -3.58 -17.33
CA LEU A 109 8.03 -2.96 -16.04
C LEU A 109 9.04 -1.86 -15.67
N GLN A 110 10.33 -2.08 -15.93
CA GLN A 110 11.34 -1.05 -15.70
C GLN A 110 11.10 0.19 -16.57
N ALA A 111 10.77 0.00 -17.84
CA ALA A 111 10.44 1.10 -18.75
C ALA A 111 9.19 1.85 -18.29
N LEU A 112 8.16 1.12 -17.86
CA LEU A 112 6.91 1.72 -17.36
C LEU A 112 7.15 2.49 -16.06
N ASN A 113 7.91 1.93 -15.13
CA ASN A 113 8.26 2.61 -13.88
C ASN A 113 8.97 3.94 -14.16
N ARG A 114 9.91 3.92 -15.08
CA ARG A 114 10.65 5.14 -15.48
C ARG A 114 9.73 6.17 -16.09
N ALA A 115 8.93 5.77 -17.08
CA ALA A 115 8.00 6.67 -17.77
C ALA A 115 6.99 7.28 -16.80
N TYR A 116 6.46 6.48 -15.89
CA TYR A 116 5.48 6.94 -14.90
C TYR A 116 6.09 7.95 -13.95
N ARG A 117 7.28 7.65 -13.41
CA ARG A 117 7.98 8.55 -12.49
C ARG A 117 8.38 9.86 -13.16
N GLU A 118 8.83 9.81 -14.41
CA GLU A 118 9.17 11.01 -15.19
C GLU A 118 7.94 11.88 -15.41
N LYS A 119 6.80 11.27 -15.69
CA LYS A 119 5.56 12.03 -15.95
C LYS A 119 4.93 12.60 -14.67
N PHE A 120 4.85 11.81 -13.62
CA PHE A 120 4.06 12.15 -12.43
C PHE A 120 4.91 12.54 -11.21
N GLY A 121 6.15 12.14 -11.13
CA GLY A 121 7.04 12.46 -10.01
C GLY A 121 6.89 11.57 -8.79
N PHE A 122 6.11 10.48 -8.90
CA PHE A 122 5.92 9.49 -7.83
C PHE A 122 5.76 8.10 -8.43
N PRO A 123 5.89 7.03 -7.62
CA PRO A 123 5.80 5.66 -8.15
C PRO A 123 4.35 5.28 -8.50
N PHE A 124 4.22 4.34 -9.44
CA PHE A 124 2.94 3.72 -9.76
C PHE A 124 2.48 2.83 -8.61
N ILE A 125 1.24 3.01 -8.17
CA ILE A 125 0.65 2.23 -7.08
C ILE A 125 -0.58 1.50 -7.57
N LEU A 126 -0.62 0.19 -7.32
CA LEU A 126 -1.74 -0.68 -7.65
C LEU A 126 -1.89 -1.72 -6.54
N ALA A 127 -3.12 -1.91 -6.07
CA ALA A 127 -3.46 -3.05 -5.23
C ALA A 127 -3.47 -4.29 -6.11
N VAL A 128 -2.38 -5.05 -6.08
CA VAL A 128 -2.11 -6.10 -7.08
C VAL A 128 -2.85 -7.41 -6.83
N ARG A 129 -3.49 -7.58 -5.68
CA ARG A 129 -4.26 -8.80 -5.38
C ARG A 129 -5.36 -9.00 -6.43
N GLY A 130 -5.38 -10.20 -7.04
CA GLY A 130 -6.32 -10.52 -8.10
C GLY A 130 -5.83 -10.21 -9.51
N TYR A 131 -4.68 -9.56 -9.64
CA TYR A 131 -4.03 -9.33 -10.94
C TYR A 131 -2.91 -10.33 -11.17
N ASP A 132 -2.67 -10.66 -12.43
CA ASP A 132 -1.44 -11.31 -12.87
C ASP A 132 -0.50 -10.28 -13.49
N ARG A 133 0.69 -10.71 -13.93
CA ARG A 133 1.67 -9.82 -14.54
C ARG A 133 1.12 -9.08 -15.75
N HIS A 134 0.34 -9.76 -16.58
CA HIS A 134 -0.25 -9.17 -17.80
C HIS A 134 -1.28 -8.09 -17.45
N GLY A 135 -2.15 -8.35 -16.47
CA GLY A 135 -3.13 -7.39 -15.98
C GLY A 135 -2.49 -6.16 -15.37
N ILE A 136 -1.40 -6.36 -14.61
CA ILE A 136 -0.63 -5.26 -14.01
C ILE A 136 -0.03 -4.37 -15.11
N ILE A 137 0.62 -4.96 -16.11
CA ILE A 137 1.23 -4.21 -17.21
C ILE A 137 0.16 -3.43 -17.98
N ALA A 138 -0.96 -4.06 -18.31
CA ALA A 138 -2.06 -3.39 -19.02
C ALA A 138 -2.61 -2.20 -18.23
N ASN A 139 -2.80 -2.35 -16.93
CA ASN A 139 -3.27 -1.28 -16.04
C ASN A 139 -2.26 -0.13 -15.99
N PHE A 140 -0.98 -0.47 -15.88
CA PHE A 140 0.12 0.48 -15.86
C PHE A 140 0.13 1.35 -17.12
N GLU A 141 0.05 0.70 -18.29
CA GLU A 141 0.02 1.39 -19.58
C GLU A 141 -1.17 2.33 -19.70
N ALA A 142 -2.36 1.89 -19.28
CA ALA A 142 -3.57 2.70 -19.32
C ALA A 142 -3.45 3.93 -18.43
N ARG A 143 -2.91 3.77 -17.23
CA ARG A 143 -2.81 4.88 -16.26
C ARG A 143 -1.76 5.93 -16.65
N LEU A 144 -0.78 5.58 -17.46
CA LEU A 144 0.17 6.56 -18.01
C LEU A 144 -0.49 7.68 -18.81
N ASN A 145 -1.68 7.45 -19.32
CA ASN A 145 -2.43 8.43 -20.12
C ASN A 145 -3.25 9.42 -19.28
N ASN A 146 -3.33 9.21 -17.97
CA ASN A 146 -4.12 10.06 -17.09
C ASN A 146 -3.39 11.37 -16.76
N SER A 147 -4.12 12.36 -16.24
CA SER A 147 -3.52 13.57 -15.70
C SER A 147 -2.85 13.30 -14.35
N ARG A 148 -1.96 14.21 -13.93
CA ARG A 148 -1.31 14.09 -12.62
C ARG A 148 -2.34 14.15 -11.49
N ALA A 149 -3.34 15.00 -11.59
CA ALA A 149 -4.40 15.10 -10.58
C ALA A 149 -5.18 13.79 -10.46
N ASP A 150 -5.55 13.18 -11.59
CA ASP A 150 -6.26 11.91 -11.61
C ASP A 150 -5.40 10.79 -11.05
N GLU A 151 -4.08 10.77 -11.37
CA GLU A 151 -3.18 9.74 -10.85
C GLU A 151 -2.88 9.91 -9.37
N MET A 152 -2.83 11.14 -8.87
CA MET A 152 -2.73 11.39 -7.43
C MET A 152 -3.93 10.78 -6.70
N ARG A 153 -5.15 11.02 -7.20
CA ARG A 153 -6.38 10.43 -6.64
C ARG A 153 -6.39 8.91 -6.76
N ALA A 154 -6.05 8.39 -7.94
CA ALA A 154 -5.99 6.95 -8.18
C ALA A 154 -4.99 6.26 -7.25
N SER A 155 -3.83 6.88 -7.04
CA SER A 155 -2.81 6.35 -6.14
C SER A 155 -3.31 6.24 -4.71
N LEU A 156 -3.98 7.26 -4.19
CA LEU A 156 -4.56 7.23 -2.84
C LEU A 156 -5.65 6.16 -2.74
N ASP A 157 -6.51 6.04 -3.74
CA ASP A 157 -7.56 5.01 -3.74
C ASP A 157 -6.96 3.61 -3.72
N GLN A 158 -5.88 3.37 -4.46
CA GLN A 158 -5.18 2.09 -4.45
C GLN A 158 -4.50 1.83 -3.10
N ILE A 159 -3.93 2.85 -2.48
CA ILE A 159 -3.34 2.74 -1.13
C ILE A 159 -4.42 2.31 -0.13
N TYR A 160 -5.61 2.88 -0.20
CA TYR A 160 -6.71 2.50 0.69
C TYR A 160 -7.14 1.04 0.48
N ARG A 161 -7.13 0.56 -0.76
CA ARG A 161 -7.41 -0.85 -1.05
C ARG A 161 -6.32 -1.77 -0.50
N ILE A 162 -5.07 -1.40 -0.67
CA ILE A 162 -3.92 -2.14 -0.11
C ILE A 162 -4.06 -2.21 1.42
N ALA A 163 -4.37 -1.07 2.05
CA ALA A 163 -4.55 -1.00 3.50
C ALA A 163 -5.68 -1.93 3.96
N ARG A 164 -6.79 -2.00 3.24
CA ARG A 164 -7.90 -2.90 3.58
C ARG A 164 -7.47 -4.36 3.51
N PHE A 165 -6.79 -4.75 2.45
CA PHE A 165 -6.28 -6.12 2.33
C PHE A 165 -5.34 -6.46 3.48
N ARG A 166 -4.45 -5.55 3.85
CA ARG A 166 -3.51 -5.75 4.96
C ARG A 166 -4.21 -5.85 6.31
N LEU A 167 -5.24 -5.03 6.53
CA LEU A 167 -6.07 -5.12 7.75
C LEU A 167 -6.80 -6.46 7.83
N ASP A 168 -7.37 -6.92 6.72
CA ASP A 168 -8.08 -8.20 6.67
C ASP A 168 -7.16 -9.38 6.96
N GLU A 169 -5.89 -9.30 6.55
CA GLU A 169 -4.89 -10.33 6.84
C GLU A 169 -4.42 -10.29 8.30
N LEU A 170 -4.31 -9.10 8.88
CA LEU A 170 -3.77 -8.91 10.23
C LEU A 170 -4.80 -9.16 11.32
N ILE A 171 -6.05 -8.80 11.08
CA ILE A 171 -7.12 -8.83 12.09
C ILE A 171 -8.06 -9.99 11.80
N ASP A 172 -8.20 -10.85 12.78
CA ASP A 172 -9.17 -11.95 12.71
C ASP A 172 -10.57 -11.38 12.93
N ALA A 173 -11.46 -11.72 12.02
CA ALA A 173 -12.86 -11.27 12.08
C ALA A 173 -13.64 -12.00 13.16
#